data_ed7a8aa680ff515904ecb8cbeb83b0e5
#
_entry.id   ed7a8aa680ff515904ecb8cbeb83b0e5
#
_cell.length_a   1.000
_cell.length_b   1.000
_cell.length_c   1.000
_cell.angle_alpha   90.00
_cell.angle_beta   90.00
_cell.angle_gamma   90.00
#
_symmetry.space_group_name_H-M   'P 1'
#
loop_
_entity.id
_entity.type
_entity.pdbx_description
1 polymer ?
#
loop_
_entity_poly.entity_id
_entity_poly.type
_entity_poly.pdbx_seq_one_letter_code
_entity_poly.pdbx_strand_id
1 'polypeptide(L)'
;MELLQLRYFCEAAKCENFSTIAKKYGVPTSAVSQSVRRLEKELGSDLFNRSANRIKLNETGQAFFDKVIEGISLLDSAKAEALGSSDSRIDICINTNRRIVMQAVEKFKKKHPEVEVRTKIFCNPTDGEFDIIVTNNDPRLVGFAKQKLISEQLALAVQRNNPLAKGEFAVKKFKDEPFITTSESGSLYSETETLCRNNGFKPKIAVQSDDPFYLRKCVELGLGVAVVPLFSWQGQFSENVQLFPLKTYIRDTYLYTDKARSISASAERFIELLRAECENE
;
A
#
# COMPACT_ATOMS: atom_id res chain seq x y z
N MET A 1 -12.76 3.58 31.84
CA MET A 1 -12.14 3.46 30.50
C MET A 1 -10.68 3.03 30.66
N GLU A 2 -10.37 1.80 30.26
CA GLU A 2 -9.03 1.19 30.43
C GLU A 2 -8.28 1.17 29.09
N LEU A 3 -6.96 1.28 29.11
CA LEU A 3 -6.13 1.29 27.89
C LEU A 3 -6.34 0.01 27.06
N LEU A 4 -6.51 -1.15 27.69
CA LEU A 4 -6.77 -2.41 26.98
C LEU A 4 -8.11 -2.40 26.25
N GLN A 5 -9.15 -1.80 26.84
CA GLN A 5 -10.46 -1.61 26.18
C GLN A 5 -10.31 -0.76 24.92
N LEU A 6 -9.56 0.34 25.01
CA LEU A 6 -9.28 1.22 23.87
C LEU A 6 -8.49 0.51 22.78
N ARG A 7 -7.50 -0.32 23.14
CA ARG A 7 -6.76 -1.13 22.16
C ARG A 7 -7.65 -2.15 21.46
N TYR A 8 -8.49 -2.88 22.19
CA TYR A 8 -9.44 -3.82 21.58
C TYR A 8 -10.42 -3.10 20.65
N PHE A 9 -10.92 -1.92 21.06
CA PHE A 9 -11.78 -1.11 20.23
C PHE A 9 -11.08 -0.67 18.93
N CYS A 10 -9.87 -0.13 19.01
CA CYS A 10 -9.11 0.29 17.83
C CYS A 10 -8.80 -0.85 16.86
N GLU A 11 -8.43 -2.02 17.38
CA GLU A 11 -8.22 -3.19 16.53
C GLU A 11 -9.55 -3.67 15.90
N ALA A 12 -10.65 -3.61 16.65
CA ALA A 12 -11.98 -3.95 16.13
C ALA A 12 -12.45 -2.99 15.04
N ALA A 13 -12.14 -1.70 15.17
CA ALA A 13 -12.43 -0.70 14.15
C ALA A 13 -11.68 -0.96 12.83
N LYS A 14 -10.44 -1.47 12.91
CA LYS A 14 -9.61 -1.76 11.74
C LYS A 14 -10.07 -3.03 10.98
N CYS A 15 -10.42 -4.10 11.68
CA CYS A 15 -10.67 -5.41 11.06
C CYS A 15 -12.15 -5.84 11.06
N GLU A 16 -13.02 -5.10 11.74
CA GLU A 16 -14.46 -5.39 11.90
C GLU A 16 -14.77 -6.83 12.32
N ASN A 17 -13.86 -7.46 13.08
CA ASN A 17 -13.93 -8.88 13.46
C ASN A 17 -13.30 -9.18 14.84
N PHE A 18 -14.13 -9.43 15.85
CA PHE A 18 -13.66 -9.75 17.21
C PHE A 18 -12.85 -11.05 17.30
N SER A 19 -13.13 -12.04 16.46
CA SER A 19 -12.40 -13.32 16.50
C SER A 19 -10.95 -13.17 16.06
N THR A 20 -10.68 -12.28 15.11
CA THR A 20 -9.32 -11.97 14.67
C THR A 20 -8.52 -11.33 15.79
N ILE A 21 -9.13 -10.41 16.55
CA ILE A 21 -8.50 -9.74 17.69
C ILE A 21 -8.24 -10.75 18.82
N ALA A 22 -9.23 -11.59 19.12
CA ALA A 22 -9.10 -12.63 20.13
C ALA A 22 -7.91 -13.55 19.86
N LYS A 23 -7.71 -13.96 18.61
CA LYS A 23 -6.53 -14.73 18.19
C LYS A 23 -5.23 -13.95 18.37
N LYS A 24 -5.20 -12.68 17.97
CA LYS A 24 -4.01 -11.81 18.10
C LYS A 24 -3.57 -11.66 19.55
N TYR A 25 -4.53 -11.52 20.48
CA TYR A 25 -4.25 -11.31 21.91
C TYR A 25 -4.25 -12.58 22.75
N GLY A 26 -4.51 -13.75 22.18
CA GLY A 26 -4.56 -15.03 22.90
C GLY A 26 -5.69 -15.12 23.93
N VAL A 27 -6.84 -14.48 23.67
CA VAL A 27 -7.98 -14.43 24.59
C VAL A 27 -9.25 -14.96 23.92
N PRO A 28 -10.28 -15.36 24.71
CA PRO A 28 -11.57 -15.74 24.15
C PRO A 28 -12.25 -14.56 23.42
N THR A 29 -12.95 -14.84 22.31
CA THR A 29 -13.70 -13.83 21.56
C THR A 29 -14.73 -13.08 22.43
N SER A 30 -15.34 -13.78 23.40
CA SER A 30 -16.25 -13.17 24.37
C SER A 30 -15.59 -12.11 25.23
N ALA A 31 -14.32 -12.27 25.60
CA ALA A 31 -13.58 -11.29 26.40
C ALA A 31 -13.40 -9.98 25.64
N VAL A 32 -13.01 -10.04 24.34
CA VAL A 32 -12.90 -8.86 23.48
C VAL A 32 -14.24 -8.17 23.32
N SER A 33 -15.29 -8.92 22.98
CA SER A 33 -16.64 -8.38 22.79
C SER A 33 -17.20 -7.73 24.07
N GLN A 34 -17.00 -8.34 25.24
CA GLN A 34 -17.42 -7.78 26.52
C GLN A 34 -16.64 -6.52 26.89
N SER A 35 -15.33 -6.49 26.59
CA SER A 35 -14.48 -5.34 26.83
C SER A 35 -14.95 -4.11 26.03
N VAL A 36 -15.25 -4.31 24.74
CA VAL A 36 -15.79 -3.24 23.88
C VAL A 36 -17.18 -2.81 24.36
N ARG A 37 -18.06 -3.74 24.75
CA ARG A 37 -19.38 -3.39 25.31
C ARG A 37 -19.30 -2.57 26.60
N ARG A 38 -18.31 -2.85 27.46
CA ARG A 38 -18.08 -2.06 28.69
C ARG A 38 -17.68 -0.64 28.33
N LEU A 39 -16.82 -0.49 27.32
CA LEU A 39 -16.44 0.83 26.79
C LEU A 39 -17.65 1.59 26.25
N GLU A 40 -18.49 0.97 25.40
CA GLU A 40 -19.71 1.55 24.86
C GLU A 40 -20.68 1.98 25.96
N LYS A 41 -20.84 1.12 27.00
CA LYS A 41 -21.69 1.43 28.18
C LYS A 41 -21.16 2.64 28.96
N GLU A 42 -19.86 2.74 29.15
CA GLU A 42 -19.22 3.86 29.87
C GLU A 42 -19.37 5.18 29.07
N LEU A 43 -19.29 5.12 27.75
CA LEU A 43 -19.50 6.27 26.87
C LEU A 43 -20.98 6.65 26.68
N GLY A 44 -21.89 5.75 27.04
CA GLY A 44 -23.34 5.94 26.81
C GLY A 44 -23.74 5.90 25.33
N SER A 45 -22.90 5.33 24.46
CA SER A 45 -23.12 5.28 23.01
C SER A 45 -22.52 4.02 22.39
N ASP A 46 -23.24 3.41 21.46
CA ASP A 46 -22.72 2.32 20.66
C ASP A 46 -21.69 2.86 19.65
N LEU A 47 -20.58 2.16 19.51
CA LEU A 47 -19.51 2.48 18.58
C LEU A 47 -19.56 1.61 17.32
N PHE A 48 -20.27 0.48 17.39
CA PHE A 48 -20.44 -0.46 16.29
C PHE A 48 -21.91 -0.75 16.01
N ASN A 49 -22.25 -0.79 14.72
CA ASN A 49 -23.47 -1.45 14.25
C ASN A 49 -23.25 -2.95 14.27
N ARG A 50 -24.12 -3.70 14.93
CA ARG A 50 -24.02 -5.16 15.08
C ARG A 50 -25.10 -5.85 14.25
N SER A 51 -24.71 -6.75 13.38
CA SER A 51 -25.59 -7.70 12.68
C SER A 51 -25.18 -9.12 13.02
N ALA A 52 -26.00 -10.14 12.72
CA ALA A 52 -25.90 -11.51 13.24
C ALA A 52 -24.49 -12.12 13.29
N ASN A 53 -23.56 -11.75 12.40
CA ASN A 53 -22.17 -12.25 12.38
C ASN A 53 -21.13 -11.16 12.03
N ARG A 54 -21.50 -9.90 12.01
CA ARG A 54 -20.61 -8.79 11.61
C ARG A 54 -20.76 -7.60 12.53
N ILE A 55 -19.65 -6.95 12.78
CA ILE A 55 -19.59 -5.62 13.39
C ILE A 55 -19.13 -4.65 12.33
N LYS A 56 -19.69 -3.46 12.31
CA LYS A 56 -19.26 -2.37 11.44
C LYS A 56 -19.19 -1.09 12.27
N LEU A 57 -18.10 -0.35 12.12
CA LEU A 57 -17.92 0.92 12.81
C LEU A 57 -19.04 1.90 12.39
N ASN A 58 -19.68 2.58 13.35
CA ASN A 58 -20.65 3.62 13.06
C ASN A 58 -20.00 5.01 13.07
N GLU A 59 -20.75 6.07 12.77
CA GLU A 59 -20.21 7.44 12.72
C GLU A 59 -19.62 7.90 14.05
N THR A 60 -20.29 7.58 15.17
CA THR A 60 -19.80 7.88 16.53
C THR A 60 -18.52 7.11 16.81
N GLY A 61 -18.49 5.84 16.43
CA GLY A 61 -17.31 4.99 16.53
C GLY A 61 -16.14 5.51 15.70
N GLN A 62 -16.39 6.01 14.48
CA GLN A 62 -15.34 6.60 13.64
C GLN A 62 -14.77 7.87 14.28
N ALA A 63 -15.60 8.79 14.74
CA ALA A 63 -15.15 10.01 15.40
C ALA A 63 -14.35 9.72 16.70
N PHE A 64 -14.77 8.70 17.45
CA PHE A 64 -14.06 8.25 18.65
C PHE A 64 -12.74 7.54 18.30
N PHE A 65 -12.74 6.69 17.25
CA PHE A 65 -11.55 5.99 16.77
C PHE A 65 -10.43 6.95 16.37
N ASP A 66 -10.76 7.99 15.60
CA ASP A 66 -9.75 8.96 15.11
C ASP A 66 -9.02 9.67 16.27
N LYS A 67 -9.71 9.93 17.37
CA LYS A 67 -9.09 10.57 18.56
C LYS A 67 -8.35 9.57 19.46
N VAL A 68 -8.93 8.40 19.67
CA VAL A 68 -8.33 7.39 20.57
C VAL A 68 -7.06 6.81 20.01
N ILE A 69 -7.00 6.61 18.68
CA ILE A 69 -5.82 6.06 18.04
C ILE A 69 -4.61 6.99 18.17
N GLU A 70 -4.82 8.31 18.09
CA GLU A 70 -3.78 9.32 18.34
C GLU A 70 -3.32 9.30 19.80
N GLY A 71 -4.26 9.20 20.74
CA GLY A 71 -3.93 9.09 22.18
C GLY A 71 -3.11 7.85 22.52
N ILE A 72 -3.45 6.70 21.96
CA ILE A 72 -2.68 5.44 22.14
C ILE A 72 -1.28 5.62 21.54
N SER A 73 -1.15 6.24 20.37
CA SER A 73 0.14 6.51 19.73
C SER A 73 1.06 7.35 20.61
N LEU A 74 0.54 8.41 21.22
CA LEU A 74 1.31 9.26 22.15
C LEU A 74 1.80 8.49 23.39
N LEU A 75 0.96 7.61 23.95
CA LEU A 75 1.34 6.77 25.08
C LEU A 75 2.44 5.75 24.71
N ASP A 76 2.34 5.15 23.51
CA ASP A 76 3.34 4.22 23.02
C ASP A 76 4.67 4.92 22.70
N SER A 77 4.62 6.18 22.19
CA SER A 77 5.79 7.03 22.00
C SER A 77 6.52 7.28 23.30
N ALA A 78 5.81 7.79 24.31
CA ALA A 78 6.38 8.08 25.61
C ALA A 78 7.03 6.84 26.26
N LYS A 79 6.40 5.66 26.07
CA LYS A 79 6.97 4.39 26.53
C LYS A 79 8.24 4.02 25.77
N ALA A 80 8.27 4.18 24.46
CA ALA A 80 9.42 3.87 23.62
C ALA A 80 10.62 4.79 23.95
N GLU A 81 10.35 6.08 24.13
CA GLU A 81 11.37 7.06 24.58
C GLU A 81 11.95 6.70 25.94
N ALA A 82 11.10 6.35 26.91
CA ALA A 82 11.53 5.96 28.25
C ALA A 82 12.39 4.69 28.25
N LEU A 83 12.18 3.79 27.28
CA LEU A 83 12.94 2.55 27.14
C LEU A 83 14.19 2.69 26.26
N GLY A 84 14.43 3.85 25.64
CA GLY A 84 15.58 4.10 24.75
C GLY A 84 15.61 3.21 23.50
N SER A 85 14.48 2.62 23.11
CA SER A 85 14.44 1.51 22.16
C SER A 85 13.93 1.86 20.75
N SER A 86 13.58 3.13 20.48
CA SER A 86 12.74 3.43 19.30
C SER A 86 13.47 3.91 18.04
N ASP A 87 14.76 4.23 18.11
CA ASP A 87 15.42 4.98 17.02
C ASP A 87 16.45 4.20 16.19
N SER A 88 16.65 2.92 16.48
CA SER A 88 17.70 2.12 15.84
C SER A 88 17.27 1.33 14.61
N ARG A 89 15.96 1.27 14.30
CA ARG A 89 15.43 0.45 13.20
C ARG A 89 14.21 1.10 12.53
N ILE A 90 14.10 0.90 11.22
CA ILE A 90 12.94 1.25 10.40
C ILE A 90 12.52 0.02 9.59
N ASP A 91 11.26 -0.39 9.70
CA ASP A 91 10.66 -1.46 8.91
C ASP A 91 9.76 -0.88 7.81
N ILE A 92 10.09 -1.14 6.53
CA ILE A 92 9.42 -0.56 5.37
C ILE A 92 8.79 -1.65 4.49
N CYS A 93 7.48 -1.55 4.22
CA CYS A 93 6.80 -2.34 3.20
C CYS A 93 6.78 -1.55 1.87
N ILE A 94 7.30 -2.15 0.79
CA ILE A 94 7.46 -1.49 -0.52
C ILE A 94 6.74 -2.31 -1.60
N ASN A 95 5.54 -1.92 -1.98
CA ASN A 95 4.77 -2.60 -3.02
C ASN A 95 4.81 -1.88 -4.37
N THR A 96 5.21 -0.59 -4.39
CA THR A 96 5.34 0.21 -5.62
C THR A 96 6.51 1.18 -5.52
N ASN A 97 6.94 1.75 -6.66
CA ASN A 97 8.02 2.76 -6.73
C ASN A 97 9.33 2.37 -6.00
N ARG A 98 9.71 1.09 -6.09
CA ARG A 98 10.88 0.52 -5.38
C ARG A 98 12.17 1.27 -5.68
N ARG A 99 12.34 1.77 -6.91
CA ARG A 99 13.56 2.50 -7.30
C ARG A 99 13.78 3.71 -6.41
N ILE A 100 12.77 4.59 -6.30
CA ILE A 100 12.87 5.80 -5.45
C ILE A 100 13.10 5.44 -3.99
N VAL A 101 12.34 4.48 -3.46
CA VAL A 101 12.48 4.09 -2.05
C VAL A 101 13.90 3.55 -1.79
N MET A 102 14.47 2.74 -2.70
CA MET A 102 15.83 2.22 -2.53
C MET A 102 16.90 3.31 -2.68
N GLN A 103 16.71 4.31 -3.53
CA GLN A 103 17.57 5.50 -3.60
C GLN A 103 17.52 6.29 -2.28
N ALA A 104 16.32 6.46 -1.71
CA ALA A 104 16.17 7.08 -0.40
C ALA A 104 16.86 6.25 0.70
N VAL A 105 16.73 4.92 0.69
CA VAL A 105 17.43 4.01 1.62
C VAL A 105 18.94 4.15 1.51
N GLU A 106 19.49 4.18 0.30
CA GLU A 106 20.92 4.36 0.07
C GLU A 106 21.42 5.70 0.66
N LYS A 107 20.73 6.80 0.35
CA LYS A 107 21.08 8.13 0.87
C LYS A 107 20.92 8.22 2.38
N PHE A 108 19.87 7.61 2.93
CA PHE A 108 19.62 7.56 4.36
C PHE A 108 20.73 6.80 5.10
N LYS A 109 21.09 5.62 4.60
CA LYS A 109 22.16 4.79 5.20
C LYS A 109 23.55 5.45 5.16
N LYS A 110 23.80 6.30 4.15
CA LYS A 110 25.05 7.11 4.12
C LYS A 110 25.09 8.16 5.24
N LYS A 111 23.94 8.72 5.64
CA LYS A 111 23.83 9.74 6.69
C LYS A 111 23.63 9.13 8.08
N HIS A 112 22.98 7.99 8.16
CA HIS A 112 22.57 7.29 9.38
C HIS A 112 22.97 5.81 9.32
N PRO A 113 24.28 5.51 9.31
CA PRO A 113 24.78 4.12 9.20
C PRO A 113 24.36 3.25 10.40
N GLU A 114 24.10 3.86 11.55
CA GLU A 114 23.68 3.20 12.80
C GLU A 114 22.23 2.68 12.75
N VAL A 115 21.38 3.27 11.92
CA VAL A 115 19.97 2.86 11.83
C VAL A 115 19.82 1.63 10.94
N GLU A 116 19.26 0.55 11.44
CA GLU A 116 18.91 -0.63 10.65
C GLU A 116 17.66 -0.33 9.79
N VAL A 117 17.76 -0.47 8.48
CA VAL A 117 16.61 -0.35 7.57
C VAL A 117 16.26 -1.72 7.03
N ARG A 118 15.09 -2.22 7.39
CA ARG A 118 14.53 -3.48 6.87
C ARG A 118 13.46 -3.19 5.83
N THR A 119 13.55 -3.84 4.69
CA THR A 119 12.57 -3.70 3.61
C THR A 119 11.91 -5.02 3.29
N LYS A 120 10.60 -5.02 3.12
CA LYS A 120 9.83 -6.13 2.53
C LYS A 120 9.15 -5.65 1.26
N ILE A 121 9.19 -6.48 0.23
CA ILE A 121 8.54 -6.23 -1.06
C ILE A 121 7.46 -7.29 -1.30
N PHE A 122 6.43 -6.97 -2.09
CA PHE A 122 5.32 -7.88 -2.40
C PHE A 122 4.67 -8.47 -1.15
N CYS A 123 4.56 -7.69 -0.09
CA CYS A 123 3.93 -8.12 1.13
C CYS A 123 2.51 -7.56 1.25
N ASN A 124 1.63 -8.29 1.94
CA ASN A 124 0.39 -7.71 2.39
C ASN A 124 0.72 -6.68 3.48
N PRO A 125 0.40 -5.39 3.28
CA PRO A 125 0.79 -4.35 4.24
C PRO A 125 0.10 -4.49 5.61
N THR A 126 -0.96 -5.31 5.71
CA THR A 126 -1.65 -5.57 6.97
C THR A 126 -1.09 -6.78 7.74
N ASP A 127 -0.18 -7.59 7.14
CA ASP A 127 0.34 -8.82 7.75
C ASP A 127 1.61 -8.59 8.58
N GLY A 128 2.04 -7.36 8.77
CA GLY A 128 3.24 -7.02 9.52
C GLY A 128 3.15 -5.67 10.22
N GLU A 129 4.09 -5.46 11.13
CA GLU A 129 4.26 -4.17 11.79
C GLU A 129 5.31 -3.37 11.02
N PHE A 130 4.86 -2.53 10.10
CA PHE A 130 5.72 -1.62 9.34
C PHE A 130 5.60 -0.20 9.89
N ASP A 131 6.72 0.51 9.95
CA ASP A 131 6.73 1.94 10.27
C ASP A 131 6.27 2.76 9.08
N ILE A 132 6.64 2.30 7.87
CA ILE A 132 6.34 2.96 6.61
C ILE A 132 5.84 1.93 5.61
N ILE A 133 4.74 2.26 4.92
CA ILE A 133 4.20 1.46 3.82
C ILE A 133 4.14 2.34 2.57
N VAL A 134 4.78 1.91 1.50
CA VAL A 134 4.73 2.57 0.18
C VAL A 134 3.97 1.69 -0.79
N THR A 135 2.75 2.11 -1.12
CA THR A 135 1.83 1.34 -1.99
C THR A 135 0.88 2.26 -2.76
N ASN A 136 0.10 1.70 -3.65
CA ASN A 136 -1.02 2.40 -4.29
C ASN A 136 -2.16 2.61 -3.28
N ASN A 137 -3.29 3.17 -3.74
CA ASN A 137 -4.47 3.30 -2.90
C ASN A 137 -4.94 1.91 -2.44
N ASP A 138 -4.79 1.61 -1.17
CA ASP A 138 -5.19 0.33 -0.58
C ASP A 138 -6.32 0.55 0.45
N PRO A 139 -7.55 0.12 0.15
CA PRO A 139 -8.71 0.31 1.04
C PRO A 139 -8.62 -0.51 2.35
N ARG A 140 -7.68 -1.46 2.44
CA ARG A 140 -7.46 -2.26 3.66
C ARG A 140 -6.72 -1.49 4.75
N LEU A 141 -6.02 -0.40 4.40
CA LEU A 141 -5.23 0.43 5.34
C LEU A 141 -6.12 1.44 6.09
N VAL A 142 -7.17 0.92 6.74
CA VAL A 142 -8.02 1.71 7.63
C VAL A 142 -7.26 2.05 8.90
N GLY A 143 -7.31 3.31 9.34
CA GLY A 143 -6.58 3.79 10.53
C GLY A 143 -5.13 4.19 10.27
N PHE A 144 -4.70 4.17 9.01
CA PHE A 144 -3.40 4.70 8.62
C PHE A 144 -3.51 6.17 8.18
N ALA A 145 -2.52 6.97 8.52
CA ALA A 145 -2.31 8.25 7.88
C ALA A 145 -1.84 8.00 6.45
N LYS A 146 -2.46 8.68 5.49
CA LYS A 146 -2.21 8.50 4.05
C LYS A 146 -1.70 9.81 3.48
N GLN A 147 -0.57 9.75 2.81
CA GLN A 147 0.01 10.88 2.11
C GLN A 147 0.39 10.48 0.69
N LYS A 148 0.05 11.31 -0.28
CA LYS A 148 0.48 11.12 -1.66
C LYS A 148 1.97 11.43 -1.78
N LEU A 149 2.73 10.49 -2.37
CA LEU A 149 4.16 10.64 -2.64
C LEU A 149 4.40 11.12 -4.07
N ILE A 150 3.89 10.39 -5.05
CA ILE A 150 4.15 10.66 -6.46
C ILE A 150 2.99 10.19 -7.34
N SER A 151 2.79 10.91 -8.44
CA SER A 151 1.92 10.49 -9.56
C SER A 151 2.77 10.19 -10.77
N GLU A 152 2.56 9.06 -11.39
CA GLU A 152 3.27 8.70 -12.62
C GLU A 152 2.31 8.32 -13.73
N GLN A 153 2.66 8.68 -14.94
CA GLN A 153 1.92 8.30 -16.14
C GLN A 153 2.13 6.83 -16.45
N LEU A 154 1.08 6.16 -16.93
CA LEU A 154 1.17 4.82 -17.47
C LEU A 154 1.45 4.82 -18.98
N ALA A 155 1.98 3.72 -19.48
CA ALA A 155 2.17 3.45 -20.90
C ALA A 155 1.72 2.04 -21.26
N LEU A 156 1.41 1.80 -22.51
CA LEU A 156 1.34 0.46 -23.07
C LEU A 156 2.73 0.08 -23.60
N ALA A 157 3.33 -0.96 -23.04
CA ALA A 157 4.59 -1.55 -23.49
C ALA A 157 4.33 -2.62 -24.51
N VAL A 158 4.94 -2.51 -25.68
CA VAL A 158 4.74 -3.38 -26.84
C VAL A 158 6.10 -3.74 -27.43
N GLN A 159 6.30 -5.00 -27.82
CA GLN A 159 7.50 -5.37 -28.57
C GLN A 159 7.59 -4.56 -29.87
N ARG A 160 8.75 -4.01 -30.18
CA ARG A 160 8.95 -3.12 -31.34
C ARG A 160 8.61 -3.78 -32.67
N ASN A 161 8.77 -5.10 -32.78
CA ASN A 161 8.47 -5.86 -34.00
C ASN A 161 6.97 -6.24 -34.11
N ASN A 162 6.15 -5.93 -33.10
CA ASN A 162 4.69 -6.15 -33.19
C ASN A 162 4.12 -5.27 -34.31
N PRO A 163 3.38 -5.83 -35.27
CA PRO A 163 2.81 -5.04 -36.39
C PRO A 163 1.91 -3.89 -35.93
N LEU A 164 1.24 -4.04 -34.77
CA LEU A 164 0.34 -3.04 -34.20
C LEU A 164 1.11 -1.86 -33.54
N ALA A 165 2.42 -1.98 -33.32
CA ALA A 165 3.27 -0.88 -32.86
C ALA A 165 3.54 0.15 -33.97
N LYS A 166 3.20 -0.14 -35.24
CA LYS A 166 3.43 0.73 -36.36
C LYS A 166 2.23 1.64 -36.62
N GLY A 167 2.51 2.87 -37.05
CA GLY A 167 1.50 3.86 -37.41
C GLY A 167 0.86 4.54 -36.19
N GLU A 168 -0.35 5.06 -36.37
CA GLU A 168 -1.07 5.75 -35.29
C GLU A 168 -1.42 4.82 -34.14
N PHE A 169 -1.08 5.23 -32.91
CA PHE A 169 -1.35 4.47 -31.71
C PHE A 169 -2.82 4.60 -31.30
N ALA A 170 -3.45 3.45 -31.07
CA ALA A 170 -4.77 3.36 -30.45
C ALA A 170 -4.88 2.07 -29.63
N VAL A 171 -5.23 2.18 -28.37
CA VAL A 171 -5.36 1.04 -27.44
C VAL A 171 -6.28 -0.04 -28.00
N LYS A 172 -7.37 0.35 -28.63
CA LYS A 172 -8.37 -0.57 -29.23
C LYS A 172 -7.79 -1.53 -30.28
N LYS A 173 -6.67 -1.19 -30.92
CA LYS A 173 -5.99 -2.09 -31.87
C LYS A 173 -5.47 -3.37 -31.20
N PHE A 174 -5.16 -3.28 -29.90
CA PHE A 174 -4.59 -4.39 -29.12
C PHE A 174 -5.66 -5.28 -28.46
N LYS A 175 -6.93 -5.16 -28.81
CA LYS A 175 -8.04 -5.92 -28.20
C LYS A 175 -7.90 -7.46 -28.29
N ASP A 176 -7.20 -7.92 -29.31
CA ASP A 176 -6.99 -9.36 -29.57
C ASP A 176 -5.61 -9.84 -29.12
N GLU A 177 -4.73 -8.94 -28.73
CA GLU A 177 -3.41 -9.28 -28.20
C GLU A 177 -3.48 -9.90 -26.81
N PRO A 178 -2.55 -10.81 -26.47
CA PRO A 178 -2.38 -11.27 -25.10
C PRO A 178 -1.85 -10.14 -24.23
N PHE A 179 -2.41 -10.00 -23.02
CA PHE A 179 -1.95 -9.06 -22.02
C PHE A 179 -1.11 -9.75 -20.94
N ILE A 180 -0.07 -9.05 -20.50
CA ILE A 180 0.84 -9.43 -19.42
C ILE A 180 0.59 -8.45 -18.29
N THR A 181 0.33 -8.93 -17.08
CA THR A 181 0.02 -8.07 -15.94
C THR A 181 0.44 -8.70 -14.61
N THR A 182 0.26 -7.97 -13.50
CA THR A 182 0.45 -8.51 -12.15
C THR A 182 -0.65 -9.49 -11.77
N SER A 183 -0.56 -10.13 -10.61
CA SER A 183 -1.68 -10.84 -10.00
C SER A 183 -2.89 -9.93 -9.79
N GLU A 184 -4.06 -10.48 -9.55
CA GLU A 184 -5.31 -9.72 -9.36
C GLU A 184 -5.24 -8.73 -8.18
N SER A 185 -4.39 -9.01 -7.19
CA SER A 185 -4.13 -8.10 -6.07
C SER A 185 -3.19 -6.94 -6.42
N GLY A 186 -2.54 -6.99 -7.57
CA GLY A 186 -1.59 -5.97 -8.02
C GLY A 186 -2.27 -4.78 -8.70
N SER A 187 -1.72 -3.60 -8.52
CA SER A 187 -2.28 -2.37 -9.10
C SER A 187 -2.29 -2.36 -10.62
N LEU A 188 -1.28 -2.96 -11.27
CA LEU A 188 -1.22 -3.01 -12.74
C LEU A 188 -2.30 -3.91 -13.36
N TYR A 189 -2.83 -4.90 -12.60
CA TYR A 189 -3.98 -5.68 -13.03
C TYR A 189 -5.22 -4.78 -13.16
N SER A 190 -5.58 -4.07 -12.11
CA SER A 190 -6.74 -3.18 -12.11
C SER A 190 -6.62 -2.05 -13.13
N GLU A 191 -5.41 -1.52 -13.34
CA GLU A 191 -5.14 -0.51 -14.37
C GLU A 191 -5.31 -1.09 -15.79
N THR A 192 -4.86 -2.32 -16.02
CA THR A 192 -5.04 -3.03 -17.30
C THR A 192 -6.51 -3.26 -17.60
N GLU A 193 -7.29 -3.75 -16.62
CA GLU A 193 -8.74 -3.93 -16.80
C GLU A 193 -9.45 -2.61 -17.07
N THR A 194 -9.09 -1.55 -16.35
CA THR A 194 -9.67 -0.23 -16.51
C THR A 194 -9.36 0.34 -17.89
N LEU A 195 -8.11 0.25 -18.35
CA LEU A 195 -7.71 0.66 -19.70
C LEU A 195 -8.54 -0.06 -20.78
N CYS A 196 -8.60 -1.38 -20.70
CA CYS A 196 -9.30 -2.18 -21.71
C CYS A 196 -10.81 -1.92 -21.70
N ARG A 197 -11.44 -1.86 -20.52
CA ARG A 197 -12.85 -1.53 -20.35
C ARG A 197 -13.22 -0.17 -20.94
N ASN A 198 -12.39 0.87 -20.67
CA ASN A 198 -12.61 2.21 -21.20
C ASN A 198 -12.45 2.27 -22.73
N ASN A 199 -11.76 1.29 -23.34
CA ASN A 199 -11.62 1.13 -24.78
C ASN A 199 -12.59 0.10 -25.39
N GLY A 200 -13.57 -0.39 -24.62
CA GLY A 200 -14.68 -1.24 -25.08
C GLY A 200 -14.34 -2.72 -25.24
N PHE A 201 -13.32 -3.25 -24.53
CA PHE A 201 -12.99 -4.67 -24.56
C PHE A 201 -12.48 -5.17 -23.20
N LYS A 202 -12.38 -6.49 -23.03
CA LYS A 202 -11.73 -7.13 -21.87
C LYS A 202 -10.34 -7.64 -22.26
N PRO A 203 -9.32 -7.50 -21.38
CA PRO A 203 -8.00 -8.01 -21.67
C PRO A 203 -7.99 -9.55 -21.72
N LYS A 204 -7.25 -10.12 -22.66
CA LYS A 204 -6.95 -11.56 -22.72
C LYS A 204 -5.66 -11.79 -21.91
N ILE A 205 -5.77 -12.02 -20.61
CA ILE A 205 -4.59 -12.18 -19.74
C ILE A 205 -3.91 -13.52 -20.07
N ALA A 206 -2.68 -13.47 -20.55
CA ALA A 206 -1.87 -14.63 -20.88
C ALA A 206 -0.79 -14.93 -19.84
N VAL A 207 -0.26 -13.89 -19.19
CA VAL A 207 0.79 -14.03 -18.15
C VAL A 207 0.45 -13.13 -16.98
N GLN A 208 0.55 -13.70 -15.77
CA GLN A 208 0.45 -12.97 -14.52
C GLN A 208 1.71 -13.21 -13.68
N SER A 209 2.34 -12.14 -13.18
CA SER A 209 3.48 -12.22 -12.27
C SER A 209 3.64 -10.93 -11.50
N ASP A 210 3.98 -11.03 -10.22
CA ASP A 210 4.31 -9.85 -9.40
C ASP A 210 5.79 -9.46 -9.48
N ASP A 211 6.59 -10.22 -10.24
CA ASP A 211 7.97 -9.87 -10.54
C ASP A 211 8.05 -8.93 -11.77
N PRO A 212 8.43 -7.65 -11.61
CA PRO A 212 8.55 -6.72 -12.71
C PRO A 212 9.61 -7.09 -13.75
N PHE A 213 10.67 -7.78 -13.34
CA PHE A 213 11.69 -8.25 -14.29
C PHE A 213 11.07 -9.27 -15.24
N TYR A 214 10.33 -10.24 -14.69
CA TYR A 214 9.66 -11.26 -15.50
C TYR A 214 8.62 -10.66 -16.44
N LEU A 215 7.80 -9.72 -15.95
CA LEU A 215 6.81 -9.02 -16.80
C LEU A 215 7.48 -8.30 -17.99
N ARG A 216 8.53 -7.53 -17.72
CA ARG A 216 9.27 -6.83 -18.78
C ARG A 216 9.86 -7.81 -19.78
N LYS A 217 10.42 -8.91 -19.28
CA LYS A 217 11.02 -9.94 -20.17
C LYS A 217 9.98 -10.60 -21.06
N CYS A 218 8.78 -10.87 -20.56
CA CYS A 218 7.68 -11.38 -21.39
C CYS A 218 7.29 -10.42 -22.52
N VAL A 219 7.26 -9.10 -22.26
CA VAL A 219 7.00 -8.09 -23.31
C VAL A 219 8.15 -8.06 -24.33
N GLU A 220 9.41 -8.10 -23.88
CA GLU A 220 10.58 -8.13 -24.76
C GLU A 220 10.60 -9.34 -25.68
N LEU A 221 10.13 -10.48 -25.21
CA LEU A 221 10.01 -11.72 -25.99
C LEU A 221 8.77 -11.73 -26.90
N GLY A 222 7.92 -10.72 -26.87
CA GLY A 222 6.73 -10.64 -27.70
C GLY A 222 5.61 -11.58 -27.27
N LEU A 223 5.59 -12.01 -25.99
CA LEU A 223 4.53 -12.88 -25.45
C LEU A 223 3.22 -12.15 -25.20
N GLY A 224 3.24 -10.82 -25.30
CA GLY A 224 2.06 -9.97 -25.15
C GLY A 224 2.42 -8.51 -24.92
N VAL A 225 1.42 -7.72 -24.61
CA VAL A 225 1.52 -6.30 -24.28
C VAL A 225 1.22 -6.07 -22.80
N ALA A 226 1.76 -5.00 -22.20
CA ALA A 226 1.57 -4.71 -20.78
C ALA A 226 1.31 -3.24 -20.52
N VAL A 227 0.42 -2.95 -19.57
CA VAL A 227 0.31 -1.61 -18.97
C VAL A 227 1.41 -1.46 -17.93
N VAL A 228 2.24 -0.44 -18.09
CA VAL A 228 3.46 -0.26 -17.27
C VAL A 228 3.59 1.18 -16.81
N PRO A 229 4.22 1.43 -15.65
CA PRO A 229 4.54 2.77 -15.20
C PRO A 229 5.73 3.33 -15.99
N LEU A 230 5.62 4.56 -16.50
CA LEU A 230 6.67 5.18 -17.29
C LEU A 230 7.88 5.55 -16.44
N PHE A 231 7.64 6.19 -15.31
CA PHE A 231 8.70 6.75 -14.49
C PHE A 231 9.43 5.68 -13.68
N SER A 232 8.71 4.89 -12.88
CA SER A 232 9.34 3.90 -11.99
C SER A 232 10.04 2.75 -12.74
N TRP A 233 9.71 2.55 -14.03
CA TRP A 233 10.37 1.56 -14.89
C TRP A 233 11.21 2.19 -16.02
N GLN A 234 11.51 3.48 -15.93
CA GLN A 234 12.37 4.17 -16.89
C GLN A 234 13.75 3.51 -16.98
N GLY A 235 14.25 3.34 -18.21
CA GLY A 235 15.55 2.72 -18.48
C GLY A 235 15.64 1.23 -18.20
N GLN A 236 14.52 0.56 -17.86
CA GLN A 236 14.50 -0.87 -17.52
C GLN A 236 14.04 -1.76 -18.68
N PHE A 237 13.60 -1.19 -19.78
CA PHE A 237 13.28 -1.91 -21.01
C PHE A 237 14.46 -1.86 -21.98
N SER A 238 14.66 -2.94 -22.72
CA SER A 238 15.59 -2.96 -23.86
C SER A 238 15.05 -2.15 -25.04
N GLU A 239 15.89 -1.88 -26.02
CA GLU A 239 15.51 -1.21 -27.27
C GLU A 239 14.44 -1.98 -28.08
N ASN A 240 14.20 -3.25 -27.75
CA ASN A 240 13.20 -4.09 -28.39
C ASN A 240 11.77 -3.78 -27.94
N VAL A 241 11.58 -2.91 -26.96
CA VAL A 241 10.25 -2.50 -26.46
C VAL A 241 9.99 -1.05 -26.82
N GLN A 242 8.81 -0.77 -27.32
CA GLN A 242 8.27 0.55 -27.52
C GLN A 242 7.21 0.85 -26.45
N LEU A 243 7.32 2.03 -25.84
CA LEU A 243 6.38 2.51 -24.84
C LEU A 243 5.46 3.55 -25.47
N PHE A 244 4.16 3.35 -25.37
CA PHE A 244 3.14 4.29 -25.83
C PHE A 244 2.50 4.95 -24.62
N PRO A 245 2.81 6.24 -24.32
CA PRO A 245 2.26 6.95 -23.17
C PRO A 245 0.72 7.03 -23.22
N LEU A 246 0.07 6.71 -22.12
CA LEU A 246 -1.38 6.74 -21.95
C LEU A 246 -1.75 8.06 -21.23
N LYS A 247 -2.01 9.13 -21.99
CA LYS A 247 -2.09 10.52 -21.48
C LYS A 247 -3.03 10.73 -20.30
N THR A 248 -4.11 9.98 -20.22
CA THR A 248 -5.16 10.14 -19.19
C THR A 248 -5.07 9.10 -18.07
N TYR A 249 -4.10 8.18 -18.13
CA TYR A 249 -3.95 7.11 -17.15
C TYR A 249 -2.75 7.41 -16.25
N ILE A 250 -3.05 7.75 -15.00
CA ILE A 250 -2.06 8.13 -13.98
C ILE A 250 -2.20 7.18 -12.81
N ARG A 251 -1.08 6.70 -12.31
CA ARG A 251 -0.99 5.89 -11.11
C ARG A 251 -0.43 6.71 -9.95
N ASP A 252 -1.18 6.77 -8.86
CA ASP A 252 -0.74 7.42 -7.63
C ASP A 252 -0.08 6.41 -6.69
N THR A 253 1.03 6.82 -6.10
CA THR A 253 1.70 6.13 -5.01
C THR A 253 1.56 6.92 -3.73
N TYR A 254 1.28 6.22 -2.65
CA TYR A 254 1.08 6.81 -1.32
C TYR A 254 2.05 6.21 -0.30
N LEU A 255 2.40 7.04 0.65
CA LEU A 255 3.01 6.65 1.90
C LEU A 255 1.91 6.50 2.96
N TYR A 256 1.98 5.43 3.72
CA TYR A 256 1.09 5.20 4.86
C TYR A 256 1.92 4.96 6.12
N THR A 257 1.45 5.52 7.22
CA THR A 257 1.96 5.28 8.58
C THR A 257 0.80 4.93 9.50
N ASP A 258 0.97 3.96 10.39
CA ASP A 258 -0.11 3.56 11.31
C ASP A 258 -0.34 4.66 12.36
N LYS A 259 -1.54 5.25 12.39
CA LYS A 259 -1.90 6.28 13.39
C LYS A 259 -1.89 5.77 14.82
N ALA A 260 -1.99 4.45 15.02
CA ALA A 260 -1.92 3.84 16.34
C ALA A 260 -0.47 3.67 16.86
N ARG A 261 0.52 3.99 16.05
CA ARG A 261 1.95 3.88 16.41
C ARG A 261 2.61 5.23 16.28
N SER A 262 3.42 5.57 17.28
CA SER A 262 4.32 6.71 17.14
C SER A 262 5.37 6.41 16.07
N ILE A 263 5.61 7.39 15.24
CA ILE A 263 6.69 7.34 14.25
C ILE A 263 8.00 7.67 14.99
N SER A 264 9.02 6.82 14.85
CA SER A 264 10.35 7.11 15.43
C SER A 264 11.01 8.30 14.71
N ALA A 265 11.90 9.00 15.40
CA ALA A 265 12.62 10.14 14.80
C ALA A 265 13.43 9.70 13.55
N SER A 266 13.95 8.48 13.53
CA SER A 266 14.60 7.92 12.34
C SER A 266 13.63 7.68 11.19
N ALA A 267 12.41 7.19 11.47
CA ALA A 267 11.39 7.02 10.44
C ALA A 267 10.89 8.37 9.89
N GLU A 268 10.75 9.40 10.75
CA GLU A 268 10.40 10.76 10.30
C GLU A 268 11.47 11.33 9.36
N ARG A 269 12.75 11.27 9.75
CA ARG A 269 13.87 11.69 8.90
C ARG A 269 13.92 10.95 7.57
N PHE A 270 13.60 9.64 7.59
CA PHE A 270 13.51 8.86 6.35
C PHE A 270 12.35 9.32 5.46
N ILE A 271 11.18 9.59 6.04
CA ILE A 271 10.00 10.09 5.31
C ILE A 271 10.31 11.44 4.64
N GLU A 272 10.96 12.36 5.35
CA GLU A 272 11.36 13.66 4.79
C GLU A 272 12.31 13.49 3.59
N LEU A 273 13.30 12.60 3.74
CA LEU A 273 14.24 12.30 2.67
C LEU A 273 13.55 11.64 1.48
N LEU A 274 12.63 10.71 1.70
CA LEU A 274 11.87 10.06 0.64
C LEU A 274 10.99 11.07 -0.12
N ARG A 275 10.38 12.04 0.58
CA ARG A 275 9.62 13.13 -0.06
C ARG A 275 10.51 13.98 -0.96
N ALA A 276 11.68 14.39 -0.45
CA ALA A 276 12.62 15.17 -1.23
C ALA A 276 13.10 14.44 -2.50
N GLU A 277 13.25 13.10 -2.43
CA GLU A 277 13.55 12.30 -3.62
C GLU A 277 12.40 12.31 -4.65
N CYS A 278 11.15 12.27 -4.15
CA CYS A 278 9.98 12.30 -5.04
C CYS A 278 9.74 13.67 -5.70
N GLU A 279 10.17 14.78 -5.08
CA GLU A 279 10.06 16.14 -5.62
C GLU A 279 11.13 16.45 -6.66
N ASN A 280 12.25 15.75 -6.64
CA ASN A 280 13.38 15.96 -7.55
C ASN A 280 13.27 15.16 -8.87
N GLU A 281 12.23 14.38 -9.03
CA GLU A 281 11.96 13.52 -10.18
C GLU A 281 10.76 14.00 -11.00
#